data_e73f86bbd56448b481631b3132e5e696
#
_entry.id   e73f86bbd56448b481631b3132e5e696
#
_cell.length_a   1.000
_cell.length_b   1.000
_cell.length_c   1.000
_cell.angle_alpha   90.00
_cell.angle_beta   90.00
_cell.angle_gamma   90.00
#
_symmetry.space_group_name_H-M   'P 1'
#
loop_
_entity.id
_entity.type
_entity.pdbx_description
1 polymer ?
#
loop_
_entity_poly.entity_id
_entity_poly.type
_entity_poly.pdbx_seq_one_letter_code
_entity_poly.pdbx_strand_id
1 'polypeptide(L)'
;ARQLTVTLGSAALGSAALLWLAFDARFDRVPVLRVIALALLLRVIAAFALPLLEDDHYRYLWDGWRTATTLDPYSLAPSAFFGDSNLPPHWQDVLGAINNPEIPSIYGPVLQALFALGHAVAPAASWPLKALWVTAPVK
;
A
#
# COMPACT_ATOMS: atom_id res chain seq x y z
N ALA A 1 -3.02 -6.10 20.28
CA ALA A 1 -4.16 -7.01 20.35
C ALA A 1 -5.50 -6.26 20.22
N ARG A 2 -5.81 -5.25 21.06
CA ARG A 2 -7.11 -4.55 21.07
C ARG A 2 -7.43 -3.84 19.73
N GLN A 3 -6.46 -3.19 19.11
CA GLN A 3 -6.65 -2.51 17.81
C GLN A 3 -6.95 -3.52 16.70
N LEU A 4 -6.22 -4.64 16.67
CA LEU A 4 -6.46 -5.70 15.70
C LEU A 4 -7.88 -6.28 15.82
N THR A 5 -8.34 -6.51 17.04
CA THR A 5 -9.69 -7.03 17.30
C THR A 5 -10.77 -6.05 16.83
N VAL A 6 -10.57 -4.73 17.06
CA VAL A 6 -11.50 -3.69 16.60
C VAL A 6 -11.52 -3.61 15.07
N THR A 7 -10.35 -3.68 14.43
CA THR A 7 -10.25 -3.62 12.97
C THR A 7 -10.86 -4.84 12.30
N LEU A 8 -10.56 -6.04 12.79
CA LEU A 8 -11.15 -7.27 12.26
C LEU A 8 -12.67 -7.33 12.53
N GLY A 9 -13.11 -6.87 13.70
CA GLY A 9 -14.52 -6.79 14.04
C GLY A 9 -15.29 -5.83 13.13
N SER A 10 -14.76 -4.64 12.88
CA SER A 10 -15.39 -3.66 11.97
C SER A 10 -15.40 -4.14 10.52
N ALA A 11 -14.33 -4.80 10.05
CA ALA A 11 -14.28 -5.39 8.72
C ALA A 11 -15.30 -6.52 8.56
N ALA A 12 -15.43 -7.39 9.57
CA ALA A 12 -16.40 -8.48 9.56
C ALA A 12 -17.85 -7.96 9.55
N LEU A 13 -18.16 -6.94 10.37
CA LEU A 13 -19.47 -6.30 10.39
C LEU A 13 -19.79 -5.60 9.06
N GLY A 14 -18.82 -4.90 8.49
CA GLY A 14 -18.96 -4.26 7.17
C GLY A 14 -19.23 -5.28 6.07
N SER A 15 -18.48 -6.39 6.06
CA SER A 15 -18.68 -7.48 5.10
C SER A 15 -20.04 -8.16 5.27
N ALA A 16 -20.46 -8.42 6.50
CA ALA A 16 -21.78 -8.99 6.77
C ALA A 16 -22.92 -8.06 6.34
N ALA A 17 -22.79 -6.75 6.56
CA ALA A 17 -23.77 -5.76 6.11
C ALA A 17 -23.83 -5.68 4.57
N LEU A 18 -22.69 -5.75 3.88
CA LEU A 18 -22.63 -5.78 2.42
C LEU A 18 -23.26 -7.06 1.85
N LEU A 19 -22.97 -8.21 2.45
CA LEU A 19 -23.59 -9.47 2.06
C LEU A 19 -25.11 -9.44 2.28
N TRP A 20 -25.55 -8.96 3.44
CA TRP A 20 -26.99 -8.83 3.72
C TRP A 20 -27.67 -7.90 2.69
N LEU A 21 -27.07 -6.76 2.38
CA LEU A 21 -27.55 -5.86 1.36
C LEU A 21 -27.60 -6.51 -0.03
N ALA A 22 -26.60 -7.33 -0.39
CA ALA A 22 -26.53 -8.02 -1.68
C ALA A 22 -27.64 -9.08 -1.85
N PHE A 23 -28.10 -9.68 -0.75
CA PHE A 23 -29.15 -10.70 -0.75
C PHE A 23 -30.57 -10.12 -0.48
N ASP A 24 -30.67 -8.82 -0.14
CA ASP A 24 -31.98 -8.18 0.04
C ASP A 24 -32.61 -7.91 -1.33
N ALA A 25 -33.77 -8.48 -1.60
CA ALA A 25 -34.54 -8.31 -2.83
C ALA A 25 -34.87 -6.83 -3.15
N ARG A 26 -34.76 -5.93 -2.17
CA ARG A 26 -34.92 -4.49 -2.35
C ARG A 26 -33.73 -3.85 -3.06
N PHE A 27 -32.60 -4.56 -3.15
CA PHE A 27 -31.35 -4.05 -3.73
C PHE A 27 -31.42 -3.92 -5.26
N ASP A 28 -32.27 -4.68 -5.93
CA ASP A 28 -32.49 -4.58 -7.38
C ASP A 28 -32.94 -3.18 -7.85
N ARG A 29 -33.34 -2.34 -6.91
CA ARG A 29 -33.76 -0.95 -7.17
C ARG A 29 -32.69 0.11 -6.84
N VAL A 30 -31.52 -0.31 -6.34
CA VAL A 30 -30.45 0.65 -6.05
C VAL A 30 -29.78 1.07 -7.37
N PRO A 31 -29.78 2.34 -7.72
CA PRO A 31 -29.09 2.81 -8.92
C PRO A 31 -27.61 2.47 -8.86
N VAL A 32 -27.09 1.87 -9.92
CA VAL A 32 -25.66 1.51 -10.04
C VAL A 32 -24.73 2.68 -9.67
N LEU A 33 -25.14 3.90 -10.00
CA LEU A 33 -24.39 5.11 -9.66
C LEU A 33 -24.18 5.28 -8.15
N ARG A 34 -25.16 4.89 -7.30
CA ARG A 34 -25.00 4.95 -5.82
C ARG A 34 -23.98 3.93 -5.32
N VAL A 35 -23.99 2.74 -5.92
CA VAL A 35 -23.00 1.70 -5.58
C VAL A 35 -21.58 2.17 -5.94
N ILE A 36 -21.42 2.74 -7.14
CA ILE A 36 -20.13 3.30 -7.58
C ILE A 36 -19.71 4.44 -6.68
N ALA A 37 -20.61 5.38 -6.36
CA ALA A 37 -20.31 6.51 -5.49
C ALA A 37 -19.87 6.05 -4.09
N LEU A 38 -20.55 5.06 -3.51
CA LEU A 38 -20.17 4.48 -2.23
C LEU A 38 -18.81 3.77 -2.31
N ALA A 39 -18.55 3.00 -3.36
CA ALA A 39 -17.28 2.32 -3.57
C ALA A 39 -16.12 3.34 -3.69
N LEU A 40 -16.31 4.42 -4.41
CA LEU A 40 -15.33 5.50 -4.53
C LEU A 40 -15.10 6.21 -3.19
N LEU A 41 -16.19 6.51 -2.46
CA LEU A 41 -16.08 7.12 -1.12
C LEU A 41 -15.27 6.22 -0.17
N LEU A 42 -15.57 4.93 -0.13
CA LEU A 42 -14.83 3.97 0.73
C LEU A 42 -13.36 3.87 0.31
N ARG A 43 -13.05 3.93 -0.97
CA ARG A 43 -11.66 3.96 -1.47
C ARG A 43 -10.91 5.22 -1.02
N VAL A 44 -11.56 6.38 -1.12
CA VAL A 44 -10.99 7.64 -0.65
C VAL A 44 -10.72 7.58 0.85
N ILE A 45 -11.67 7.10 1.65
CA ILE A 45 -11.46 6.91 3.10
C ILE A 45 -10.28 5.96 3.36
N ALA A 46 -10.21 4.83 2.66
CA ALA A 46 -9.13 3.86 2.80
C ALA A 46 -7.75 4.43 2.43
N ALA A 47 -7.69 5.39 1.49
CA ALA A 47 -6.42 6.05 1.13
C ALA A 47 -5.79 6.83 2.29
N PHE A 48 -6.61 7.34 3.22
CA PHE A 48 -6.14 8.03 4.42
C PHE A 48 -5.87 7.08 5.59
N ALA A 49 -6.26 5.82 5.50
CA ALA A 49 -5.99 4.84 6.54
C ALA A 49 -4.49 4.52 6.63
N LEU A 50 -3.98 4.35 7.86
CA LEU A 50 -2.64 3.81 8.05
C LEU A 50 -2.63 2.32 7.69
N PRO A 51 -1.56 1.80 7.07
CA PRO A 51 -1.42 0.36 6.88
C PRO A 51 -1.31 -0.30 8.25
N LEU A 52 -2.30 -1.11 8.61
CA LEU A 52 -2.44 -1.69 9.95
C LEU A 52 -1.90 -3.11 10.05
N LEU A 53 -1.79 -3.81 8.93
CA LEU A 53 -1.55 -5.24 8.89
C LEU A 53 -0.31 -5.65 8.12
N GLU A 54 0.29 -4.74 7.35
CA GLU A 54 1.45 -5.06 6.50
C GLU A 54 2.48 -3.93 6.50
N ASP A 55 3.75 -4.31 6.63
CA ASP A 55 4.89 -3.39 6.65
C ASP A 55 5.55 -3.29 5.26
N ASP A 56 5.02 -3.98 4.26
CA ASP A 56 5.55 -4.06 2.91
C ASP A 56 5.67 -2.68 2.23
N HIS A 57 4.91 -1.69 2.69
CA HIS A 57 5.02 -0.34 2.15
C HIS A 57 6.41 0.28 2.36
N TYR A 58 7.16 -0.09 3.41
CA TYR A 58 8.55 0.33 3.59
C TYR A 58 9.45 -0.25 2.50
N ARG A 59 9.16 -1.50 2.10
CA ARG A 59 9.85 -2.14 1.00
C ARG A 59 9.58 -1.45 -0.33
N TYR A 60 8.35 -1.06 -0.60
CA TYR A 60 8.01 -0.32 -1.83
C TYR A 60 8.70 1.04 -1.90
N LEU A 61 8.81 1.74 -0.77
CA LEU A 61 9.55 3.00 -0.69
C LEU A 61 11.04 2.80 -0.99
N TRP A 62 11.64 1.78 -0.35
CA TRP A 62 13.04 1.43 -0.54
C TRP A 62 13.35 1.04 -2.00
N ASP A 63 12.58 0.11 -2.54
CA ASP A 63 12.76 -0.36 -3.91
C ASP A 63 12.54 0.76 -4.92
N GLY A 64 11.59 1.67 -4.68
CA GLY A 64 11.36 2.85 -5.50
C GLY A 64 12.55 3.81 -5.50
N TRP A 65 13.14 4.05 -4.33
CA TRP A 65 14.36 4.84 -4.21
C TRP A 65 15.54 4.17 -4.93
N ARG A 66 15.77 2.89 -4.70
CA ARG A 66 16.83 2.12 -5.37
C ARG A 66 16.66 2.15 -6.89
N THR A 67 15.46 1.90 -7.38
CA THR A 67 15.17 1.92 -8.82
C THR A 67 15.39 3.31 -9.41
N ALA A 68 14.94 4.37 -8.73
CA ALA A 68 15.09 5.74 -9.22
C ALA A 68 16.55 6.22 -9.24
N THR A 69 17.39 5.74 -8.31
CA THR A 69 18.76 6.23 -8.15
C THR A 69 19.81 5.36 -8.84
N THR A 70 19.57 4.06 -8.97
CA THR A 70 20.59 3.12 -9.48
C THR A 70 20.10 2.29 -10.66
N LEU A 71 18.81 2.29 -10.98
CA LEU A 71 18.13 1.41 -11.94
C LEU A 71 18.33 -0.10 -11.62
N ASP A 72 18.80 -0.40 -10.43
CA ASP A 72 19.09 -1.77 -10.00
C ASP A 72 18.58 -2.03 -8.57
N PRO A 73 17.31 -2.42 -8.43
CA PRO A 73 16.73 -2.82 -7.14
C PRO A 73 17.03 -4.28 -6.77
N TYR A 74 17.66 -5.06 -7.66
CA TYR A 74 17.75 -6.52 -7.54
C TYR A 74 19.09 -7.03 -7.05
N SER A 75 20.19 -6.33 -7.30
CA SER A 75 21.56 -6.85 -7.04
C SER A 75 21.91 -6.94 -5.57
N LEU A 76 21.36 -6.05 -4.74
CA LEU A 76 21.67 -5.98 -3.31
C LEU A 76 20.40 -6.00 -2.47
N ALA A 77 20.42 -6.84 -1.44
CA ALA A 77 19.39 -6.87 -0.41
C ALA A 77 19.47 -5.59 0.45
N PRO A 78 18.34 -5.11 1.02
CA PRO A 78 18.32 -3.96 1.93
C PRO A 78 19.34 -4.09 3.08
N SER A 79 19.54 -5.31 3.61
CA SER A 79 20.47 -5.57 4.70
C SER A 79 21.92 -5.20 4.38
N ALA A 80 22.32 -5.15 3.11
CA ALA A 80 23.65 -4.71 2.70
C ALA A 80 23.94 -3.22 3.01
N PHE A 81 22.89 -2.46 3.33
CA PHE A 81 22.98 -1.03 3.64
C PHE A 81 22.88 -0.72 5.14
N PHE A 82 22.76 -1.75 5.99
CA PHE A 82 22.81 -1.53 7.45
C PHE A 82 24.17 -0.99 7.86
N GLY A 83 24.14 0.13 8.59
CA GLY A 83 25.35 0.79 9.06
C GLY A 83 26.04 1.68 8.01
N ASP A 84 25.48 1.87 6.85
CA ASP A 84 25.99 2.84 5.88
C ASP A 84 25.74 4.27 6.38
N SER A 85 26.82 4.94 6.79
CA SER A 85 26.79 6.31 7.28
C SER A 85 26.44 7.36 6.22
N ASN A 86 26.51 7.01 4.95
CA ASN A 86 26.15 7.89 3.84
C ASN A 86 24.65 7.86 3.54
N LEU A 87 23.92 6.89 4.11
CA LEU A 87 22.47 6.79 3.94
C LEU A 87 21.77 7.91 4.72
N PRO A 88 20.95 8.75 4.07
CA PRO A 88 20.20 9.81 4.77
C PRO A 88 19.33 9.25 5.92
N PRO A 89 19.17 9.98 7.03
CA PRO A 89 18.48 9.47 8.22
C PRO A 89 17.09 8.91 7.95
N HIS A 90 16.27 9.58 7.12
CA HIS A 90 14.94 9.10 6.78
C HIS A 90 14.94 7.76 6.03
N TRP A 91 16.02 7.42 5.29
CA TRP A 91 16.17 6.12 4.64
C TRP A 91 16.66 5.06 5.62
N GLN A 92 17.39 5.44 6.67
CA GLN A 92 17.73 4.53 7.76
C GLN A 92 16.47 4.07 8.50
N ASP A 93 15.51 4.98 8.73
CA ASP A 93 14.22 4.65 9.34
C ASP A 93 13.41 3.69 8.45
N VAL A 94 13.34 3.97 7.16
CA VAL A 94 12.67 3.09 6.18
C VAL A 94 13.33 1.71 6.17
N LEU A 95 14.67 1.67 6.07
CA LEU A 95 15.45 0.44 6.05
C LEU A 95 15.24 -0.41 7.31
N GLY A 96 15.21 0.24 8.48
CA GLY A 96 15.00 -0.42 9.77
C GLY A 96 13.60 -1.01 9.96
N ALA A 97 12.63 -0.58 9.14
CA ALA A 97 11.26 -1.05 9.19
C ALA A 97 10.90 -2.08 8.10
N ILE A 98 11.87 -2.45 7.24
CA ILE A 98 11.65 -3.44 6.17
C ILE A 98 11.59 -4.85 6.77
N ASN A 99 10.53 -5.58 6.42
CA ASN A 99 10.44 -7.02 6.66
C ASN A 99 11.39 -7.80 5.72
N ASN A 100 12.06 -8.82 6.25
CA ASN A 100 12.97 -9.68 5.49
C ASN A 100 14.02 -8.87 4.69
N PRO A 101 14.81 -8.01 5.36
CA PRO A 101 15.75 -7.12 4.70
C PRO A 101 16.91 -7.86 4.00
N GLU A 102 17.13 -9.14 4.30
CA GLU A 102 18.13 -10.02 3.68
C GLU A 102 17.73 -10.49 2.28
N ILE A 103 16.49 -10.31 1.87
CA ILE A 103 15.99 -10.76 0.57
C ILE A 103 16.06 -9.59 -0.43
N PRO A 104 16.74 -9.74 -1.60
CA PRO A 104 16.68 -8.78 -2.70
C PRO A 104 15.24 -8.56 -3.19
N SER A 105 15.02 -7.54 -4.01
CA SER A 105 13.65 -7.26 -4.50
C SER A 105 13.09 -8.44 -5.29
N ILE A 106 11.85 -8.79 -4.97
CA ILE A 106 11.07 -9.85 -5.63
C ILE A 106 10.04 -9.29 -6.61
N TYR A 107 9.87 -7.97 -6.65
CA TYR A 107 8.85 -7.32 -7.46
C TYR A 107 9.32 -7.14 -8.90
N GLY A 108 8.43 -7.45 -9.87
CA GLY A 108 8.73 -7.32 -11.29
C GLY A 108 8.94 -5.87 -11.75
N PRO A 109 9.52 -5.66 -12.95
CA PRO A 109 9.96 -4.35 -13.43
C PRO A 109 8.83 -3.31 -13.55
N VAL A 110 7.60 -3.73 -13.83
CA VAL A 110 6.44 -2.82 -13.88
C VAL A 110 6.15 -2.22 -12.50
N LEU A 111 6.17 -3.05 -11.43
CA LEU A 111 6.00 -2.56 -10.07
C LEU A 111 7.17 -1.68 -9.64
N GLN A 112 8.39 -2.03 -10.00
CA GLN A 112 9.57 -1.21 -9.75
C GLN A 112 9.45 0.18 -10.40
N ALA A 113 8.96 0.26 -11.63
CA ALA A 113 8.71 1.53 -12.29
C ALA A 113 7.64 2.37 -11.56
N LEU A 114 6.57 1.73 -11.06
CA LEU A 114 5.54 2.41 -10.27
C LEU A 114 6.09 2.90 -8.91
N PHE A 115 6.93 2.10 -8.24
CA PHE A 115 7.58 2.50 -6.99
C PHE A 115 8.55 3.68 -7.22
N ALA A 116 9.33 3.64 -8.30
CA ALA A 116 10.22 4.73 -8.69
C ALA A 116 9.44 6.02 -9.03
N LEU A 117 8.31 5.90 -9.71
CA LEU A 117 7.42 7.03 -9.97
C LEU A 117 6.86 7.60 -8.65
N GLY A 118 6.43 6.75 -7.73
CA GLY A 118 6.01 7.16 -6.39
C GLY A 118 7.10 7.93 -5.65
N HIS A 119 8.34 7.44 -5.71
CA HIS A 119 9.51 8.12 -5.16
C HIS A 119 9.75 9.49 -5.81
N ALA A 120 9.65 9.58 -7.13
CA ALA A 120 9.86 10.84 -7.86
C ALA A 120 8.81 11.91 -7.52
N VAL A 121 7.57 11.49 -7.21
CA VAL A 121 6.49 12.40 -6.80
C VAL A 121 6.66 12.87 -5.36
N ALA A 122 6.96 11.96 -4.44
CA ALA A 122 7.18 12.30 -3.03
C ALA A 122 8.13 11.27 -2.38
N PRO A 123 9.43 11.61 -2.27
CA PRO A 123 10.43 10.75 -1.66
C PRO A 123 10.04 10.31 -0.25
N ALA A 124 10.22 9.04 0.05
CA ALA A 124 9.93 8.42 1.35
C ALA A 124 8.48 8.56 1.86
N ALA A 125 7.54 8.94 1.00
CA ALA A 125 6.12 9.03 1.33
C ALA A 125 5.30 7.91 0.67
N SER A 126 4.39 7.31 1.41
CA SER A 126 3.54 6.22 0.90
C SER A 126 2.30 6.70 0.14
N TRP A 127 1.91 7.98 0.28
CA TRP A 127 0.68 8.49 -0.33
C TRP A 127 0.63 8.43 -1.87
N PRO A 128 1.74 8.59 -2.65
CA PRO A 128 1.64 8.46 -4.09
C PRO A 128 1.25 7.05 -4.53
N LEU A 129 1.79 6.02 -3.85
CA LEU A 129 1.43 4.63 -4.11
C LEU A 129 -0.03 4.36 -3.75
N LYS A 130 -0.51 4.91 -2.63
CA LYS A 130 -1.93 4.82 -2.26
C LYS A 130 -2.84 5.48 -3.29
N ALA A 131 -2.45 6.64 -3.83
CA ALA A 131 -3.20 7.33 -4.88
C ALA A 131 -3.33 6.46 -6.15
N LEU A 132 -2.27 5.76 -6.54
CA LEU A 132 -2.31 4.82 -7.66
C LEU A 132 -3.32 3.69 -7.43
N TRP A 133 -3.36 3.11 -6.22
CA TRP A 133 -4.32 2.05 -5.87
C TRP A 133 -5.77 2.52 -5.85
N VAL A 134 -6.01 3.75 -5.41
CA VAL A 134 -7.37 4.34 -5.38
C VAL A 134 -7.90 4.57 -6.80
N THR A 135 -7.02 4.97 -7.72
CA THR A 135 -7.40 5.29 -9.10
C THR A 135 -7.40 4.08 -10.03
N ALA A 136 -6.84 2.94 -9.61
CA ALA A 136 -6.82 1.73 -10.41
C ALA A 136 -8.23 1.26 -10.79
N PRO A 137 -8.49 0.97 -12.07
CA PRO A 137 -9.80 0.50 -12.49
C PRO A 137 -10.13 -0.86 -11.87
N VAL A 138 -11.33 -0.99 -11.33
CA VAL A 138 -11.89 -2.30 -10.96
C VAL A 138 -12.34 -2.97 -12.25
N LYS A 139 -11.69 -4.07 -12.59
CA LYS A 139 -12.13 -4.94 -13.67
C LYS A 139 -13.17 -5.93 -13.16
#